data_52f6298256d5db2343a74013c62f31e5
#
_entry.id   52f6298256d5db2343a74013c62f31e5
#
_cell.length_a   1.000
_cell.length_b   1.000
_cell.length_c   1.000
_cell.angle_alpha   90.00
_cell.angle_beta   90.00
_cell.angle_gamma   90.00
#
_symmetry.space_group_name_H-M   'P 1'
#
loop_
_entity.id
_entity.type
_entity.pdbx_description
1 polymer ?
#
loop_
_entity_poly.entity_id
_entity_poly.type
_entity_poly.pdbx_seq_one_letter_code
_entity_poly.pdbx_strand_id
1 'polypeptide(L)'
;MDIFDLLIAPLYAAIILIFAHKFTIKRRIKERFYNYFLPGLLVKMFGAVALGLIYSYYYGGGDTYNYHYTANTLVDLLLENPKDFMYIYLGNPKYSDYYLFTSSYSFTYWVNDEYAFFVSKCFMPIELICFKSYIATSLVVASLCYLGVWRLFLVFTKEFPKLVRQFRWSILYVPSVVFWGSGIMKDSITFSAVCFFVHGFYWFFTQKRRQVKYIAALLFGTFILLSIKPYILFALLPGSILWFVALRVSRIKNTFLKVMFAPTLLMVGIAISLFVLQQLGDSLGNYSVEKVIKTASGAQQDLKQSYYGGNTFDIGDYEPTITGLLSVSHKAIFAALFRPTIFDVKNVVMALSAIENTFILLFTIYLLFKLRFFKFFGLITTHPLLMFSFVFSVFFAFSVGVSISNFGALVRLKIPCIPFFLSSLVILNYMLNESSYQRRLKQRVSLVEGEVLVSG
;
A
#
# COMPACT_ATOMS: atom_id res chain seq x y z
N MET A 1 18.99 -21.11 -1.16
CA MET A 1 19.87 -20.14 -1.83
C MET A 1 21.10 -20.89 -2.30
N ASP A 2 21.34 -20.90 -3.59
CA ASP A 2 22.43 -21.64 -4.20
C ASP A 2 23.65 -20.74 -4.45
N ILE A 3 24.81 -21.35 -4.71
CA ILE A 3 26.04 -20.63 -5.12
C ILE A 3 25.77 -19.78 -6.36
N PHE A 4 24.89 -20.23 -7.25
CA PHE A 4 24.46 -19.52 -8.44
C PHE A 4 23.76 -18.19 -8.10
N ASP A 5 22.92 -18.15 -7.06
CA ASP A 5 22.30 -16.92 -6.56
C ASP A 5 23.34 -15.88 -6.14
N LEU A 6 24.41 -16.31 -5.46
CA LEU A 6 25.48 -15.42 -4.98
C LEU A 6 26.31 -14.81 -6.11
N LEU A 7 26.44 -15.52 -7.24
CA LEU A 7 27.19 -15.04 -8.42
C LEU A 7 26.34 -14.08 -9.29
N ILE A 8 25.08 -14.41 -9.52
CA ILE A 8 24.21 -13.67 -10.44
C ILE A 8 23.59 -12.43 -9.78
N ALA A 9 23.20 -12.50 -8.53
CA ALA A 9 22.54 -11.38 -7.85
C ALA A 9 23.37 -10.07 -7.84
N PRO A 10 24.68 -10.07 -7.56
CA PRO A 10 25.50 -8.86 -7.64
C PRO A 10 25.54 -8.25 -9.05
N LEU A 11 25.54 -9.06 -10.10
CA LEU A 11 25.51 -8.59 -11.49
C LEU A 11 24.21 -7.85 -11.77
N TYR A 12 23.04 -8.44 -11.42
CA TYR A 12 21.75 -7.78 -11.57
C TYR A 12 21.65 -6.51 -10.71
N ALA A 13 22.14 -6.55 -9.46
CA ALA A 13 22.22 -5.38 -8.61
C ALA A 13 23.01 -4.25 -9.26
N ALA A 14 24.19 -4.55 -9.80
CA ALA A 14 25.05 -3.58 -10.49
C ALA A 14 24.34 -2.98 -11.73
N ILE A 15 23.73 -3.80 -12.57
CA ILE A 15 22.98 -3.37 -13.74
C ILE A 15 21.83 -2.42 -13.32
N ILE A 16 21.03 -2.81 -12.34
CA ILE A 16 19.91 -1.99 -11.83
C ILE A 16 20.43 -0.65 -11.32
N LEU A 17 21.50 -0.64 -10.53
CA LEU A 17 22.07 0.58 -9.96
C LEU A 17 22.68 1.51 -11.00
N ILE A 18 23.31 0.97 -12.05
CA ILE A 18 23.83 1.75 -13.19
C ILE A 18 22.67 2.44 -13.91
N PHE A 19 21.60 1.71 -14.23
CA PHE A 19 20.41 2.31 -14.84
C PHE A 19 19.75 3.36 -13.95
N ALA A 20 19.60 3.08 -12.66
CA ALA A 20 19.05 4.01 -11.68
C ALA A 20 19.91 5.29 -11.56
N HIS A 21 21.22 5.14 -11.55
CA HIS A 21 22.15 6.28 -11.53
C HIS A 21 22.02 7.15 -12.78
N LYS A 22 22.06 6.53 -13.97
CA LYS A 22 21.86 7.23 -15.25
C LYS A 22 20.50 7.94 -15.31
N PHE A 23 19.44 7.29 -14.79
CA PHE A 23 18.09 7.87 -14.72
C PHE A 23 18.06 9.13 -13.86
N THR A 24 18.81 9.18 -12.76
CA THR A 24 18.73 10.26 -11.78
C THR A 24 19.70 11.41 -12.05
N ILE A 25 20.84 11.17 -12.69
CA ILE A 25 21.93 12.15 -12.79
C ILE A 25 21.50 13.52 -13.37
N LYS A 26 20.78 13.52 -14.49
CA LYS A 26 20.26 14.75 -15.13
C LYS A 26 19.08 15.36 -14.36
N ARG A 27 18.30 14.53 -13.65
CA ARG A 27 17.09 14.96 -12.94
C ARG A 27 17.41 15.64 -11.61
N ARG A 28 18.47 15.23 -10.91
CA ARG A 28 18.94 15.84 -9.67
C ARG A 28 19.27 17.33 -9.81
N ILE A 29 19.75 17.74 -11.00
CA ILE A 29 20.07 19.14 -11.29
C ILE A 29 18.79 20.00 -11.33
N LYS A 30 17.70 19.45 -11.88
CA LYS A 30 16.42 20.16 -12.01
C LYS A 30 15.59 20.12 -10.72
N GLU A 31 15.61 18.99 -10.03
CA GLU A 31 14.73 18.72 -8.89
C GLU A 31 15.50 17.94 -7.82
N ARG A 32 15.90 18.63 -6.75
CA ARG A 32 16.75 18.09 -5.66
C ARG A 32 16.18 16.82 -4.99
N PHE A 33 14.87 16.59 -5.03
CA PHE A 33 14.28 15.41 -4.42
C PHE A 33 14.68 14.11 -5.12
N TYR A 34 15.15 14.14 -6.39
CA TYR A 34 15.72 12.95 -7.03
C TYR A 34 16.99 12.40 -6.33
N ASN A 35 17.58 13.14 -5.39
CA ASN A 35 18.63 12.60 -4.53
C ASN A 35 18.15 11.43 -3.66
N TYR A 36 16.84 11.31 -3.42
CA TYR A 36 16.25 10.22 -2.63
C TYR A 36 15.90 8.98 -3.46
N PHE A 37 15.98 9.05 -4.81
CA PHE A 37 15.63 7.92 -5.66
C PHE A 37 16.55 6.72 -5.43
N LEU A 38 17.85 6.93 -5.57
CA LEU A 38 18.82 5.84 -5.44
C LEU A 38 18.89 5.26 -4.01
N PRO A 39 18.95 6.06 -2.94
CA PRO A 39 18.84 5.51 -1.58
C PRO A 39 17.54 4.74 -1.32
N GLY A 40 16.40 5.24 -1.82
CA GLY A 40 15.12 4.53 -1.69
C GLY A 40 15.10 3.19 -2.42
N LEU A 41 15.69 3.13 -3.62
CA LEU A 41 15.85 1.89 -4.37
C LEU A 41 16.75 0.89 -3.63
N LEU A 42 17.88 1.34 -3.09
CA LEU A 42 18.79 0.50 -2.31
C LEU A 42 18.10 -0.09 -1.07
N VAL A 43 17.34 0.72 -0.34
CA VAL A 43 16.57 0.25 0.82
C VAL A 43 15.51 -0.79 0.39
N LYS A 44 14.88 -0.59 -0.77
CA LYS A 44 13.90 -1.53 -1.32
C LYS A 44 14.54 -2.85 -1.74
N MET A 45 15.71 -2.81 -2.39
CA MET A 45 16.50 -3.99 -2.75
C MET A 45 16.98 -4.74 -1.49
N PHE A 46 17.44 -4.02 -0.47
CA PHE A 46 17.79 -4.60 0.82
C PHE A 46 16.60 -5.31 1.46
N GLY A 47 15.41 -4.71 1.44
CA GLY A 47 14.18 -5.34 1.93
C GLY A 47 13.86 -6.66 1.22
N ALA A 48 14.09 -6.74 -0.11
CA ALA A 48 13.88 -7.97 -0.88
C ALA A 48 14.83 -9.10 -0.47
N VAL A 49 16.12 -8.78 -0.30
CA VAL A 49 17.13 -9.75 0.19
C VAL A 49 16.81 -10.18 1.61
N ALA A 50 16.50 -9.23 2.52
CA ALA A 50 16.16 -9.52 3.90
C ALA A 50 14.92 -10.42 4.01
N LEU A 51 13.89 -10.18 3.19
CA LEU A 51 12.70 -11.02 3.11
C LEU A 51 13.09 -12.46 2.71
N GLY A 52 13.89 -12.61 1.64
CA GLY A 52 14.34 -13.92 1.18
C GLY A 52 15.12 -14.67 2.25
N LEU A 53 16.03 -14.00 2.95
CA LEU A 53 16.82 -14.60 4.04
C LEU A 53 15.92 -15.07 5.21
N ILE A 54 14.97 -14.25 5.63
CA ILE A 54 14.03 -14.61 6.70
C ILE A 54 13.16 -15.79 6.29
N TYR A 55 12.64 -15.82 5.06
CA TYR A 55 11.83 -16.95 4.60
C TYR A 55 12.66 -18.22 4.43
N SER A 56 13.92 -18.11 4.01
CA SER A 56 14.82 -19.27 3.84
C SER A 56 15.25 -19.87 5.18
N TYR A 57 15.73 -19.01 6.10
CA TYR A 57 16.45 -19.49 7.29
C TYR A 57 15.62 -19.44 8.56
N TYR A 58 14.59 -18.60 8.64
CA TYR A 58 13.76 -18.50 9.83
C TYR A 58 12.43 -19.22 9.68
N TYR A 59 11.73 -19.06 8.51
CA TYR A 59 10.46 -19.74 8.27
C TYR A 59 10.60 -21.10 7.58
N GLY A 60 11.74 -21.40 6.96
CA GLY A 60 11.97 -22.67 6.25
C GLY A 60 11.16 -22.81 4.94
N GLY A 61 10.70 -21.70 4.36
CA GLY A 61 9.84 -21.68 3.16
C GLY A 61 8.67 -20.74 3.30
N GLY A 62 7.67 -20.88 2.42
CA GLY A 62 6.42 -20.12 2.44
C GLY A 62 6.12 -19.38 1.14
N ASP A 63 5.19 -18.42 1.18
CA ASP A 63 4.57 -17.82 -0.01
C ASP A 63 5.57 -17.35 -1.08
N THR A 64 6.65 -16.67 -0.67
CA THR A 64 7.64 -16.12 -1.63
C THR A 64 8.32 -17.21 -2.44
N TYR A 65 8.62 -18.36 -1.79
CA TYR A 65 9.19 -19.54 -2.48
C TYR A 65 8.14 -20.27 -3.30
N ASN A 66 6.90 -20.35 -2.84
CA ASN A 66 5.80 -20.94 -3.60
C ASN A 66 5.53 -20.17 -4.90
N TYR A 67 5.61 -18.83 -4.88
CA TYR A 67 5.55 -18.01 -6.11
C TYR A 67 6.75 -18.26 -7.01
N HIS A 68 7.94 -18.27 -6.45
CA HIS A 68 9.18 -18.56 -7.18
C HIS A 68 9.13 -19.93 -7.85
N TYR A 69 8.82 -21.00 -7.11
CA TYR A 69 8.75 -22.35 -7.66
C TYR A 69 7.66 -22.49 -8.73
N THR A 70 6.46 -21.94 -8.49
CA THR A 70 5.40 -21.95 -9.50
C THR A 70 5.79 -21.19 -10.76
N ALA A 71 6.46 -20.04 -10.63
CA ALA A 71 6.95 -19.28 -11.78
C ALA A 71 8.05 -20.03 -12.53
N ASN A 72 8.94 -20.73 -11.83
CA ASN A 72 9.96 -21.59 -12.43
C ASN A 72 9.37 -22.80 -13.14
N THR A 73 8.36 -23.43 -12.56
CA THR A 73 7.59 -24.50 -13.24
C THR A 73 7.02 -24.00 -14.57
N LEU A 74 6.49 -22.79 -14.61
CA LEU A 74 5.99 -22.18 -15.86
C LEU A 74 7.13 -21.90 -16.87
N VAL A 75 8.33 -21.54 -16.40
CA VAL A 75 9.51 -21.40 -17.27
C VAL A 75 9.91 -22.75 -17.85
N ASP A 76 9.94 -23.80 -17.03
CA ASP A 76 10.29 -25.15 -17.50
C ASP A 76 9.29 -25.66 -18.52
N LEU A 77 8.01 -25.50 -18.22
CA LEU A 77 6.93 -25.86 -19.15
C LEU A 77 7.03 -25.10 -20.48
N LEU A 78 7.39 -23.79 -20.44
CA LEU A 78 7.64 -23.02 -21.67
C LEU A 78 8.78 -23.59 -22.50
N LEU A 79 9.87 -23.99 -21.86
CA LEU A 79 11.09 -24.47 -22.56
C LEU A 79 10.94 -25.90 -23.08
N GLU A 80 10.19 -26.76 -22.38
CA GLU A 80 9.99 -28.15 -22.77
C GLU A 80 8.77 -28.36 -23.68
N ASN A 81 7.63 -27.75 -23.36
CA ASN A 81 6.39 -27.87 -24.13
C ASN A 81 5.65 -26.53 -24.26
N PRO A 82 6.00 -25.67 -25.21
CA PRO A 82 5.36 -24.36 -25.40
C PRO A 82 3.85 -24.41 -25.64
N LYS A 83 3.32 -25.53 -26.17
CA LYS A 83 1.89 -25.68 -26.41
C LYS A 83 1.11 -25.83 -25.10
N ASP A 84 1.59 -26.73 -24.23
CA ASP A 84 0.95 -26.95 -22.92
C ASP A 84 1.17 -25.73 -22.02
N PHE A 85 2.32 -25.06 -22.14
CA PHE A 85 2.55 -23.77 -21.48
C PHE A 85 1.48 -22.74 -21.85
N MET A 86 1.18 -22.56 -23.13
CA MET A 86 0.15 -21.59 -23.56
C MET A 86 -1.22 -21.93 -23.00
N TYR A 87 -1.58 -23.19 -22.94
CA TYR A 87 -2.83 -23.66 -22.35
C TYR A 87 -2.91 -23.31 -20.86
N ILE A 88 -1.87 -23.63 -20.07
CA ILE A 88 -1.82 -23.35 -18.63
C ILE A 88 -1.68 -21.86 -18.34
N TYR A 89 -0.84 -21.15 -19.11
CA TYR A 89 -0.54 -19.74 -18.87
C TYR A 89 -1.72 -18.82 -19.21
N LEU A 90 -2.45 -19.08 -20.27
CA LEU A 90 -3.65 -18.30 -20.63
C LEU A 90 -4.87 -18.72 -19.79
N GLY A 91 -4.96 -19.98 -19.38
CA GLY A 91 -5.97 -20.50 -18.50
C GLY A 91 -5.59 -20.39 -17.01
N ASN A 92 -6.23 -21.26 -16.20
CA ASN A 92 -5.82 -21.53 -14.82
C ASN A 92 -5.67 -23.05 -14.67
N PRO A 93 -4.63 -23.54 -13.97
CA PRO A 93 -4.39 -24.95 -13.81
C PRO A 93 -5.52 -25.61 -12.99
N LYS A 94 -5.88 -26.83 -13.36
CA LYS A 94 -6.80 -27.68 -12.63
C LYS A 94 -6.08 -28.96 -12.21
N TYR A 95 -6.59 -29.66 -11.23
CA TYR A 95 -6.03 -30.97 -10.85
C TYR A 95 -6.03 -31.98 -11.99
N SER A 96 -7.00 -31.85 -12.94
CA SER A 96 -7.02 -32.67 -14.16
C SER A 96 -5.81 -32.45 -15.08
N ASP A 97 -5.12 -31.32 -14.94
CA ASP A 97 -3.99 -30.95 -15.81
C ASP A 97 -2.64 -31.46 -15.26
N TYR A 98 -2.69 -32.24 -14.15
CA TYR A 98 -1.50 -32.79 -13.51
C TYR A 98 -0.59 -33.57 -14.48
N TYR A 99 -1.18 -34.27 -15.45
CA TYR A 99 -0.46 -35.07 -16.45
C TYR A 99 0.41 -34.20 -17.41
N LEU A 100 0.15 -32.90 -17.50
CA LEU A 100 0.96 -31.97 -18.31
C LEU A 100 2.30 -31.63 -17.64
N PHE A 101 2.46 -31.95 -16.36
CA PHE A 101 3.66 -31.70 -15.59
C PHE A 101 4.44 -33.02 -15.46
N THR A 102 5.74 -32.95 -15.80
CA THR A 102 6.61 -34.12 -15.78
C THR A 102 7.27 -34.31 -14.41
N SER A 103 8.01 -35.40 -14.24
CA SER A 103 8.87 -35.60 -13.05
C SER A 103 10.00 -34.58 -12.93
N SER A 104 10.33 -33.85 -14.00
CA SER A 104 11.39 -32.83 -14.01
C SER A 104 10.95 -31.52 -13.33
N TYR A 105 9.64 -31.25 -13.23
CA TYR A 105 9.10 -30.07 -12.56
C TYR A 105 7.77 -30.41 -11.86
N SER A 106 7.65 -29.91 -10.64
CA SER A 106 6.48 -30.19 -9.78
C SER A 106 5.23 -29.51 -10.29
N PHE A 107 4.08 -30.12 -10.02
CA PHE A 107 2.80 -29.48 -10.24
C PHE A 107 2.69 -28.17 -9.43
N THR A 108 1.98 -27.18 -9.98
CA THR A 108 1.88 -25.85 -9.35
C THR A 108 1.23 -25.90 -7.98
N TYR A 109 1.78 -25.17 -7.02
CA TYR A 109 1.24 -25.05 -5.67
C TYR A 109 -0.12 -24.29 -5.67
N TRP A 110 -0.32 -23.33 -6.59
CA TRP A 110 -1.47 -22.41 -6.60
C TRP A 110 -2.63 -22.88 -7.49
N VAL A 111 -2.97 -24.19 -7.47
CA VAL A 111 -4.03 -24.75 -8.33
C VAL A 111 -5.41 -24.18 -8.00
N ASN A 112 -5.71 -23.96 -6.71
CA ASN A 112 -7.04 -23.53 -6.26
C ASN A 112 -7.12 -22.02 -5.97
N ASP A 113 -6.01 -21.27 -6.15
CA ASP A 113 -5.97 -19.82 -5.93
C ASP A 113 -5.57 -19.11 -7.23
N GLU A 114 -6.57 -18.79 -8.05
CA GLU A 114 -6.37 -18.09 -9.33
C GLU A 114 -5.64 -16.75 -9.16
N TYR A 115 -5.89 -16.03 -8.06
CA TYR A 115 -5.22 -14.77 -7.76
C TYR A 115 -3.73 -14.98 -7.45
N ALA A 116 -3.39 -16.02 -6.70
CA ALA A 116 -1.99 -16.34 -6.42
C ALA A 116 -1.29 -16.90 -7.67
N PHE A 117 -1.99 -17.72 -8.47
CA PHE A 117 -1.45 -18.20 -9.75
C PHE A 117 -1.17 -17.06 -10.72
N PHE A 118 -2.06 -16.05 -10.81
CA PHE A 118 -1.82 -14.86 -11.61
C PHE A 118 -0.55 -14.11 -11.20
N VAL A 119 -0.24 -14.07 -9.91
CA VAL A 119 1.02 -13.48 -9.40
C VAL A 119 2.24 -14.24 -9.92
N SER A 120 2.19 -15.59 -9.92
CA SER A 120 3.26 -16.41 -10.48
C SER A 120 3.43 -16.21 -11.99
N LYS A 121 2.32 -16.03 -12.74
CA LYS A 121 2.36 -15.61 -14.15
C LYS A 121 3.10 -14.28 -14.34
N CYS A 122 2.90 -13.30 -13.45
CA CYS A 122 3.60 -12.02 -13.51
C CYS A 122 5.12 -12.17 -13.26
N PHE A 123 5.52 -13.10 -12.40
CA PHE A 123 6.94 -13.33 -12.08
C PHE A 123 7.66 -14.21 -13.11
N MET A 124 6.96 -15.10 -13.79
CA MET A 124 7.54 -16.04 -14.75
C MET A 124 8.46 -15.38 -15.78
N PRO A 125 8.11 -14.28 -16.47
CA PRO A 125 9.03 -13.65 -17.41
C PRO A 125 10.30 -13.10 -16.76
N ILE A 126 10.21 -12.70 -15.47
CA ILE A 126 11.35 -12.20 -14.70
C ILE A 126 12.24 -13.37 -14.29
N GLU A 127 11.66 -14.50 -13.86
CA GLU A 127 12.40 -15.73 -13.57
C GLU A 127 13.18 -16.24 -14.80
N LEU A 128 12.53 -16.21 -15.98
CA LEU A 128 13.20 -16.58 -17.24
C LEU A 128 14.44 -15.72 -17.50
N ILE A 129 14.31 -14.39 -17.36
CA ILE A 129 15.42 -13.45 -17.58
C ILE A 129 16.49 -13.59 -16.50
N CYS A 130 16.10 -13.89 -15.25
CA CYS A 130 17.00 -14.03 -14.12
C CYS A 130 17.55 -15.48 -13.96
N PHE A 131 17.36 -16.33 -14.97
CA PHE A 131 17.84 -17.72 -14.96
C PHE A 131 17.40 -18.50 -13.73
N LYS A 132 16.17 -18.27 -13.27
CA LYS A 132 15.56 -18.89 -12.08
C LYS A 132 16.31 -18.60 -10.76
N SER A 133 17.14 -17.56 -10.71
CA SER A 133 17.79 -17.12 -9.48
C SER A 133 16.78 -16.38 -8.60
N TYR A 134 16.52 -16.90 -7.39
CA TYR A 134 15.59 -16.29 -6.44
C TYR A 134 16.00 -14.87 -6.07
N ILE A 135 17.28 -14.64 -5.76
CA ILE A 135 17.75 -13.31 -5.33
C ILE A 135 17.71 -12.34 -6.50
N ALA A 136 18.19 -12.73 -7.69
CA ALA A 136 18.17 -11.86 -8.87
C ALA A 136 16.73 -11.46 -9.23
N THR A 137 15.80 -12.42 -9.27
CA THR A 137 14.37 -12.16 -9.48
C THR A 137 13.81 -11.23 -8.43
N SER A 138 14.11 -11.46 -7.14
CA SER A 138 13.67 -10.60 -6.04
C SER A 138 14.16 -9.16 -6.19
N LEU A 139 15.40 -8.94 -6.62
CA LEU A 139 15.98 -7.61 -6.86
C LEU A 139 15.30 -6.89 -8.04
N VAL A 140 15.04 -7.62 -9.13
CA VAL A 140 14.34 -7.05 -10.31
C VAL A 140 12.90 -6.68 -9.94
N VAL A 141 12.16 -7.60 -9.29
CA VAL A 141 10.78 -7.35 -8.81
C VAL A 141 10.73 -6.15 -7.88
N ALA A 142 11.62 -6.08 -6.87
CA ALA A 142 11.70 -4.95 -5.95
C ALA A 142 11.94 -3.64 -6.69
N SER A 143 12.81 -3.64 -7.69
CA SER A 143 13.14 -2.46 -8.48
C SER A 143 11.99 -2.00 -9.37
N LEU A 144 11.28 -2.92 -10.01
CA LEU A 144 10.08 -2.60 -10.80
C LEU A 144 8.95 -2.07 -9.90
N CYS A 145 8.71 -2.71 -8.76
CA CYS A 145 7.71 -2.25 -7.79
C CYS A 145 8.07 -0.90 -7.16
N TYR A 146 9.36 -0.61 -6.99
CA TYR A 146 9.84 0.69 -6.51
C TYR A 146 9.45 1.84 -7.43
N LEU A 147 9.31 1.61 -8.73
CA LEU A 147 8.85 2.65 -9.66
C LEU A 147 7.46 3.19 -9.29
N GLY A 148 6.56 2.31 -8.84
CA GLY A 148 5.25 2.72 -8.30
C GLY A 148 5.40 3.56 -7.04
N VAL A 149 6.17 3.09 -6.05
CA VAL A 149 6.41 3.81 -4.78
C VAL A 149 7.02 5.19 -5.03
N TRP A 150 7.97 5.28 -5.95
CA TRP A 150 8.53 6.56 -6.38
C TRP A 150 7.48 7.48 -7.01
N ARG A 151 6.53 6.94 -7.80
CA ARG A 151 5.42 7.73 -8.36
C ARG A 151 4.51 8.30 -7.27
N LEU A 152 4.24 7.53 -6.22
CA LEU A 152 3.51 8.03 -5.05
C LEU A 152 4.27 9.16 -4.35
N PHE A 153 5.57 8.99 -4.12
CA PHE A 153 6.42 10.03 -3.53
C PHE A 153 6.38 11.34 -4.35
N LEU A 154 6.37 11.25 -5.68
CA LEU A 154 6.24 12.42 -6.56
C LEU A 154 4.88 13.15 -6.41
N VAL A 155 3.79 12.43 -6.15
CA VAL A 155 2.46 13.04 -5.91
C VAL A 155 2.50 13.88 -4.63
N PHE A 156 2.98 13.30 -3.54
CA PHE A 156 3.04 14.00 -2.25
C PHE A 156 4.00 15.18 -2.26
N THR A 157 5.18 15.02 -2.88
CA THR A 157 6.18 16.10 -2.97
C THR A 157 5.71 17.24 -3.88
N LYS A 158 4.87 16.96 -4.86
CA LYS A 158 4.28 17.99 -5.73
C LYS A 158 3.26 18.83 -4.98
N GLU A 159 2.41 18.21 -4.16
CA GLU A 159 1.39 18.92 -3.37
C GLU A 159 1.97 19.65 -2.16
N PHE A 160 2.99 19.07 -1.52
CA PHE A 160 3.62 19.62 -0.32
C PHE A 160 5.15 19.71 -0.46
N PRO A 161 5.68 20.64 -1.27
CA PRO A 161 7.13 20.71 -1.55
C PRO A 161 8.02 20.95 -0.31
N LYS A 162 7.48 21.57 0.73
CA LYS A 162 8.18 21.81 1.99
C LYS A 162 8.39 20.53 2.80
N LEU A 163 7.67 19.44 2.51
CA LEU A 163 7.67 18.17 3.26
C LEU A 163 8.46 17.04 2.59
N VAL A 164 9.25 17.33 1.57
CA VAL A 164 10.03 16.31 0.82
C VAL A 164 10.90 15.45 1.75
N ARG A 165 11.54 16.07 2.76
CA ARG A 165 12.38 15.34 3.73
C ARG A 165 11.57 14.38 4.61
N GLN A 166 10.36 14.75 4.98
CA GLN A 166 9.47 13.96 5.81
C GLN A 166 8.84 12.82 5.01
N PHE A 167 8.42 13.09 3.76
CA PHE A 167 7.82 12.07 2.90
C PHE A 167 8.76 10.93 2.53
N ARG A 168 10.08 11.12 2.53
CA ARG A 168 11.00 9.99 2.37
C ARG A 168 10.82 8.95 3.49
N TRP A 169 10.57 9.42 4.73
CA TRP A 169 10.36 8.53 5.88
C TRP A 169 8.98 7.89 5.88
N SER A 170 7.94 8.62 5.45
CA SER A 170 6.57 8.10 5.43
C SER A 170 6.22 7.28 4.18
N ILE A 171 7.03 7.33 3.11
CA ILE A 171 6.73 6.62 1.84
C ILE A 171 7.86 5.67 1.42
N LEU A 172 9.14 6.13 1.46
CA LEU A 172 10.25 5.35 0.91
C LEU A 172 10.92 4.43 1.93
N TYR A 173 10.92 4.81 3.22
CA TYR A 173 11.75 4.17 4.26
C TYR A 173 10.92 3.55 5.40
N VAL A 174 9.62 3.37 5.23
CA VAL A 174 8.78 2.70 6.24
C VAL A 174 9.24 1.24 6.39
N PRO A 175 9.74 0.80 7.55
CA PRO A 175 10.39 -0.49 7.68
C PRO A 175 9.50 -1.68 7.30
N SER A 176 8.23 -1.71 7.75
CA SER A 176 7.29 -2.77 7.39
C SER A 176 6.99 -2.81 5.90
N VAL A 177 6.86 -1.65 5.25
CA VAL A 177 6.60 -1.52 3.80
C VAL A 177 7.85 -1.91 2.99
N VAL A 178 9.03 -1.58 3.49
CA VAL A 178 10.30 -1.98 2.87
C VAL A 178 10.47 -3.48 2.93
N PHE A 179 10.21 -4.10 4.08
CA PHE A 179 10.37 -5.54 4.27
C PHE A 179 9.28 -6.34 3.52
N TRP A 180 8.03 -6.18 3.91
CA TRP A 180 6.92 -6.98 3.37
C TRP A 180 6.48 -6.60 1.96
N GLY A 181 6.72 -5.36 1.54
CA GLY A 181 6.40 -4.87 0.20
C GLY A 181 7.53 -5.04 -0.81
N SER A 182 8.52 -5.92 -0.57
CA SER A 182 9.65 -6.15 -1.47
C SER A 182 9.77 -7.64 -1.84
N GLY A 183 10.50 -7.94 -2.91
CA GLY A 183 10.73 -9.32 -3.36
C GLY A 183 9.52 -9.97 -4.05
N ILE A 184 9.58 -11.29 -4.18
CA ILE A 184 8.63 -12.14 -4.91
C ILE A 184 7.38 -12.36 -4.05
N MET A 185 6.53 -11.32 -3.97
CA MET A 185 5.32 -11.32 -3.13
C MET A 185 4.17 -10.62 -3.83
N LYS A 186 2.94 -11.12 -3.64
CA LYS A 186 1.73 -10.43 -4.12
C LYS A 186 1.59 -9.03 -3.53
N ASP A 187 2.08 -8.82 -2.30
CA ASP A 187 2.04 -7.54 -1.60
C ASP A 187 2.92 -6.47 -2.27
N SER A 188 4.06 -6.87 -2.82
CA SER A 188 4.97 -5.99 -3.57
C SER A 188 4.29 -5.42 -4.81
N ILE A 189 3.66 -6.28 -5.61
CA ILE A 189 2.98 -5.89 -6.84
C ILE A 189 1.74 -5.05 -6.52
N THR A 190 0.91 -5.48 -5.56
CA THR A 190 -0.33 -4.78 -5.23
C THR A 190 -0.09 -3.40 -4.62
N PHE A 191 0.91 -3.24 -3.76
CA PHE A 191 1.28 -1.92 -3.25
C PHE A 191 1.80 -0.99 -4.36
N SER A 192 2.63 -1.51 -5.26
CA SER A 192 3.06 -0.77 -6.45
C SER A 192 1.88 -0.35 -7.32
N ALA A 193 0.90 -1.23 -7.51
CA ALA A 193 -0.32 -0.95 -8.27
C ALA A 193 -1.17 0.16 -7.62
N VAL A 194 -1.34 0.15 -6.29
CA VAL A 194 -1.94 1.27 -5.54
C VAL A 194 -1.24 2.59 -5.85
N CYS A 195 0.09 2.58 -5.83
CA CYS A 195 0.88 3.78 -6.10
C CYS A 195 0.71 4.28 -7.55
N PHE A 196 0.66 3.38 -8.54
CA PHE A 196 0.38 3.73 -9.94
C PHE A 196 -1.04 4.25 -10.12
N PHE A 197 -2.03 3.64 -9.48
CA PHE A 197 -3.41 4.10 -9.48
C PHE A 197 -3.50 5.54 -8.96
N VAL A 198 -2.95 5.82 -7.78
CA VAL A 198 -2.97 7.16 -7.16
C VAL A 198 -2.21 8.18 -8.02
N HIS A 199 -1.08 7.78 -8.60
CA HIS A 199 -0.33 8.64 -9.52
C HIS A 199 -1.14 8.99 -10.77
N GLY A 200 -1.75 7.99 -11.43
CA GLY A 200 -2.60 8.18 -12.61
C GLY A 200 -3.80 9.09 -12.29
N PHE A 201 -4.50 8.79 -11.19
CA PHE A 201 -5.63 9.57 -10.69
C PHE A 201 -5.26 11.03 -10.45
N TYR A 202 -4.16 11.28 -9.73
CA TYR A 202 -3.66 12.61 -9.43
C TYR A 202 -3.39 13.44 -10.69
N TRP A 203 -2.56 12.92 -11.58
CA TRP A 203 -2.17 13.69 -12.76
C TRP A 203 -3.31 13.89 -13.75
N PHE A 204 -4.20 12.91 -13.89
CA PHE A 204 -5.31 12.99 -14.81
C PHE A 204 -6.44 13.88 -14.29
N PHE A 205 -6.92 13.65 -13.06
CA PHE A 205 -8.07 14.37 -12.51
C PHE A 205 -7.72 15.67 -11.79
N THR A 206 -6.61 15.68 -11.02
CA THR A 206 -6.22 16.85 -10.21
C THR A 206 -5.45 17.87 -11.04
N GLN A 207 -4.38 17.43 -11.71
CA GLN A 207 -3.52 18.29 -12.51
C GLN A 207 -4.02 18.48 -13.96
N LYS A 208 -5.11 17.79 -14.31
CA LYS A 208 -5.74 17.82 -15.66
C LYS A 208 -4.78 17.55 -16.82
N ARG A 209 -3.72 16.82 -16.57
CA ARG A 209 -2.78 16.38 -17.62
C ARG A 209 -3.34 15.14 -18.30
N ARG A 210 -4.11 15.31 -19.37
CA ARG A 210 -4.73 14.24 -20.16
C ARG A 210 -3.74 13.50 -21.07
N GLN A 211 -2.57 13.13 -20.56
CA GLN A 211 -1.58 12.36 -21.32
C GLN A 211 -1.84 10.87 -21.14
N VAL A 212 -1.69 10.09 -22.21
CA VAL A 212 -1.93 8.64 -22.26
C VAL A 212 -1.23 7.89 -21.13
N LYS A 213 -0.01 8.29 -20.77
CA LYS A 213 0.76 7.65 -19.67
C LYS A 213 0.08 7.68 -18.31
N TYR A 214 -0.75 8.69 -18.02
CA TYR A 214 -1.45 8.78 -16.72
C TYR A 214 -2.71 7.93 -16.72
N ILE A 215 -3.40 7.85 -17.84
CA ILE A 215 -4.52 6.92 -18.04
C ILE A 215 -3.98 5.49 -17.98
N ALA A 216 -2.89 5.20 -18.68
CA ALA A 216 -2.24 3.89 -18.66
C ALA A 216 -1.82 3.49 -17.25
N ALA A 217 -1.24 4.40 -16.46
CA ALA A 217 -0.89 4.12 -15.06
C ALA A 217 -2.12 3.82 -14.19
N LEU A 218 -3.23 4.56 -14.39
CA LEU A 218 -4.48 4.33 -13.68
C LEU A 218 -5.08 2.96 -14.05
N LEU A 219 -5.18 2.66 -15.35
CA LEU A 219 -5.72 1.40 -15.84
C LEU A 219 -4.84 0.21 -15.43
N PHE A 220 -3.51 0.34 -15.52
CA PHE A 220 -2.56 -0.68 -15.06
C PHE A 220 -2.74 -0.97 -13.57
N GLY A 221 -2.78 0.08 -12.73
CA GLY A 221 -3.02 -0.08 -11.30
C GLY A 221 -4.35 -0.75 -11.01
N THR A 222 -5.44 -0.33 -11.67
CA THR A 222 -6.77 -0.94 -11.55
C THR A 222 -6.77 -2.40 -11.96
N PHE A 223 -6.18 -2.73 -13.13
CA PHE A 223 -6.11 -4.09 -13.65
C PHE A 223 -5.37 -5.03 -12.68
N ILE A 224 -4.19 -4.65 -12.22
CA ILE A 224 -3.41 -5.47 -11.28
C ILE A 224 -4.15 -5.67 -9.95
N LEU A 225 -4.81 -4.62 -9.43
CA LEU A 225 -5.58 -4.75 -8.19
C LEU A 225 -6.77 -5.68 -8.35
N LEU A 226 -7.51 -5.59 -9.45
CA LEU A 226 -8.62 -6.50 -9.75
C LEU A 226 -8.15 -7.95 -9.92
N SER A 227 -6.99 -8.16 -10.54
CA SER A 227 -6.44 -9.49 -10.82
C SER A 227 -5.79 -10.16 -9.60
N ILE A 228 -5.42 -9.42 -8.54
CA ILE A 228 -4.68 -9.99 -7.39
C ILE A 228 -5.43 -9.80 -6.08
N LYS A 229 -5.87 -8.56 -5.76
CA LYS A 229 -6.54 -8.21 -4.50
C LYS A 229 -7.61 -7.15 -4.73
N PRO A 230 -8.78 -7.51 -5.28
CA PRO A 230 -9.87 -6.57 -5.59
C PRO A 230 -10.31 -5.71 -4.39
N TYR A 231 -10.27 -6.26 -3.18
CA TYR A 231 -10.66 -5.52 -1.98
C TYR A 231 -9.81 -4.26 -1.72
N ILE A 232 -8.55 -4.21 -2.21
CA ILE A 232 -7.72 -3.00 -2.12
C ILE A 232 -8.28 -1.90 -3.01
N LEU A 233 -8.69 -2.26 -4.23
CA LEU A 233 -9.34 -1.32 -5.15
C LEU A 233 -10.65 -0.79 -4.54
N PHE A 234 -11.46 -1.68 -3.98
CA PHE A 234 -12.71 -1.28 -3.31
C PHE A 234 -12.46 -0.31 -2.16
N ALA A 235 -11.38 -0.48 -1.41
CA ALA A 235 -11.00 0.47 -0.37
C ALA A 235 -10.47 1.81 -0.91
N LEU A 236 -9.88 1.83 -2.12
CA LEU A 236 -9.41 3.06 -2.77
C LEU A 236 -10.57 3.91 -3.31
N LEU A 237 -11.66 3.29 -3.76
CA LEU A 237 -12.76 3.98 -4.46
C LEU A 237 -13.42 5.06 -3.60
N PRO A 238 -13.85 4.83 -2.35
CA PRO A 238 -14.47 5.85 -1.52
C PRO A 238 -13.59 7.08 -1.35
N GLY A 239 -12.32 6.87 -1.01
CA GLY A 239 -11.34 7.95 -0.90
C GLY A 239 -11.13 8.72 -2.20
N SER A 240 -11.06 8.01 -3.34
CA SER A 240 -10.87 8.62 -4.67
C SER A 240 -12.07 9.44 -5.11
N ILE A 241 -13.29 8.97 -4.85
CA ILE A 241 -14.53 9.69 -5.13
C ILE A 241 -14.60 10.96 -4.27
N LEU A 242 -14.32 10.85 -2.97
CA LEU A 242 -14.25 12.01 -2.09
C LEU A 242 -13.18 13.01 -2.52
N TRP A 243 -12.02 12.53 -2.97
CA TRP A 243 -10.98 13.39 -3.55
C TRP A 243 -11.50 14.17 -4.76
N PHE A 244 -12.15 13.48 -5.69
CA PHE A 244 -12.73 14.11 -6.88
C PHE A 244 -13.80 15.15 -6.52
N VAL A 245 -14.70 14.83 -5.57
CA VAL A 245 -15.72 15.74 -5.05
C VAL A 245 -15.08 16.96 -4.40
N ALA A 246 -14.09 16.76 -3.53
CA ALA A 246 -13.37 17.85 -2.85
C ALA A 246 -12.70 18.82 -3.83
N LEU A 247 -12.14 18.29 -4.95
CA LEU A 247 -11.60 19.13 -6.02
C LEU A 247 -12.66 20.01 -6.69
N ARG A 248 -13.91 19.57 -6.75
CA ARG A 248 -15.03 20.37 -7.28
C ARG A 248 -15.47 21.43 -6.29
N VAL A 249 -15.64 21.03 -5.02
CA VAL A 249 -16.00 21.94 -3.91
C VAL A 249 -14.96 23.05 -3.74
N SER A 250 -13.67 22.73 -3.82
CA SER A 250 -12.61 23.73 -3.67
C SER A 250 -12.62 24.84 -4.73
N ARG A 251 -13.30 24.64 -5.87
CA ARG A 251 -13.45 25.62 -6.96
C ARG A 251 -14.64 26.56 -6.78
N ILE A 252 -15.54 26.30 -5.83
CA ILE A 252 -16.65 27.16 -5.52
C ILE A 252 -16.09 28.41 -4.83
N LYS A 253 -16.16 29.56 -5.51
CA LYS A 253 -15.66 30.85 -5.00
C LYS A 253 -16.53 31.43 -3.91
N ASN A 254 -17.85 31.28 -4.02
CA ASN A 254 -18.80 31.78 -3.05
C ASN A 254 -18.79 30.92 -1.78
N THR A 255 -18.39 31.52 -0.65
CA THR A 255 -18.28 30.83 0.64
C THR A 255 -19.62 30.28 1.13
N PHE A 256 -20.71 30.99 0.90
CA PHE A 256 -22.05 30.54 1.28
C PHE A 256 -22.46 29.30 0.52
N LEU A 257 -22.32 29.32 -0.82
CA LEU A 257 -22.56 28.14 -1.66
C LEU A 257 -21.65 26.98 -1.30
N LYS A 258 -20.38 27.24 -0.99
CA LYS A 258 -19.44 26.22 -0.56
C LYS A 258 -19.87 25.52 0.72
N VAL A 259 -20.30 26.27 1.73
CA VAL A 259 -20.78 25.71 3.01
C VAL A 259 -22.08 24.93 2.81
N MET A 260 -22.98 25.39 1.96
CA MET A 260 -24.23 24.70 1.64
C MET A 260 -24.03 23.41 0.86
N PHE A 261 -23.19 23.44 -0.21
CA PHE A 261 -23.04 22.31 -1.10
C PHE A 261 -21.96 21.29 -0.67
N ALA A 262 -20.99 21.67 0.17
CA ALA A 262 -19.94 20.75 0.58
C ALA A 262 -20.48 19.51 1.32
N PRO A 263 -21.36 19.62 2.32
CA PRO A 263 -21.95 18.44 2.98
C PRO A 263 -22.77 17.57 2.02
N THR A 264 -23.57 18.20 1.16
CA THR A 264 -24.41 17.51 0.19
C THR A 264 -23.56 16.72 -0.82
N LEU A 265 -22.50 17.35 -1.38
CA LEU A 265 -21.59 16.70 -2.31
C LEU A 265 -20.78 15.57 -1.64
N LEU A 266 -20.43 15.72 -0.36
CA LEU A 266 -19.79 14.65 0.41
C LEU A 266 -20.75 13.47 0.62
N MET A 267 -22.01 13.73 1.00
CA MET A 267 -23.03 12.68 1.14
C MET A 267 -23.29 11.96 -0.19
N VAL A 268 -23.44 12.71 -1.28
CA VAL A 268 -23.56 12.14 -2.64
C VAL A 268 -22.32 11.32 -3.01
N GLY A 269 -21.12 11.81 -2.69
CA GLY A 269 -19.87 11.07 -2.91
C GLY A 269 -19.82 9.75 -2.14
N ILE A 270 -20.26 9.74 -0.88
CA ILE A 270 -20.38 8.53 -0.07
C ILE A 270 -21.43 7.57 -0.67
N ALA A 271 -22.60 8.08 -1.03
CA ALA A 271 -23.68 7.28 -1.63
C ALA A 271 -23.23 6.64 -2.96
N ILE A 272 -22.55 7.40 -3.84
CA ILE A 272 -21.97 6.86 -5.07
C ILE A 272 -20.90 5.81 -4.74
N SER A 273 -20.07 6.03 -3.73
CA SER A 273 -19.05 5.05 -3.33
C SER A 273 -19.69 3.72 -2.92
N LEU A 274 -20.72 3.77 -2.08
CA LEU A 274 -21.44 2.58 -1.62
C LEU A 274 -22.15 1.87 -2.79
N PHE A 275 -22.80 2.63 -3.67
CA PHE A 275 -23.44 2.07 -4.86
C PHE A 275 -22.45 1.37 -5.80
N VAL A 276 -21.31 2.02 -6.08
CA VAL A 276 -20.24 1.44 -6.91
C VAL A 276 -19.65 0.19 -6.27
N LEU A 277 -19.44 0.20 -4.95
CA LEU A 277 -18.96 -0.97 -4.21
C LEU A 277 -19.94 -2.14 -4.30
N GLN A 278 -21.24 -1.87 -4.18
CA GLN A 278 -22.27 -2.88 -4.30
C GLN A 278 -22.31 -3.46 -5.72
N GLN A 279 -22.38 -2.64 -6.77
CA GLN A 279 -22.45 -3.08 -8.17
C GLN A 279 -21.20 -3.86 -8.60
N LEU A 280 -20.00 -3.41 -8.22
CA LEU A 280 -18.76 -4.14 -8.50
C LEU A 280 -18.67 -5.43 -7.70
N GLY A 281 -19.10 -5.43 -6.44
CA GLY A 281 -19.15 -6.62 -5.61
C GLY A 281 -20.06 -7.69 -6.21
N ASP A 282 -21.26 -7.32 -6.63
CA ASP A 282 -22.24 -8.22 -7.24
C ASP A 282 -21.74 -8.78 -8.59
N SER A 283 -21.12 -7.93 -9.42
CA SER A 283 -20.59 -8.34 -10.73
C SER A 283 -19.41 -9.32 -10.63
N LEU A 284 -18.60 -9.21 -9.57
CA LEU A 284 -17.47 -10.10 -9.29
C LEU A 284 -17.87 -11.35 -8.46
N GLY A 285 -19.15 -11.51 -8.13
CA GLY A 285 -19.75 -12.68 -7.52
C GLY A 285 -19.24 -13.04 -6.12
N ASN A 286 -17.93 -13.13 -5.92
CA ASN A 286 -17.30 -13.43 -4.63
C ASN A 286 -17.14 -12.19 -3.73
N TYR A 287 -17.40 -11.00 -4.25
CA TYR A 287 -17.25 -9.72 -3.55
C TYR A 287 -18.57 -9.02 -3.26
N SER A 288 -19.70 -9.71 -3.38
CA SER A 288 -20.98 -9.21 -2.87
C SER A 288 -20.87 -8.94 -1.37
N VAL A 289 -21.57 -7.91 -0.87
CA VAL A 289 -21.47 -7.44 0.52
C VAL A 289 -21.65 -8.61 1.51
N GLU A 290 -22.64 -9.48 1.27
CA GLU A 290 -22.91 -10.63 2.13
C GLU A 290 -21.77 -11.66 2.11
N LYS A 291 -21.23 -11.99 0.93
CA LYS A 291 -20.11 -12.92 0.82
C LYS A 291 -18.82 -12.37 1.43
N VAL A 292 -18.55 -11.08 1.22
CA VAL A 292 -17.36 -10.41 1.83
C VAL A 292 -17.46 -10.45 3.35
N ILE A 293 -18.63 -10.15 3.92
CA ILE A 293 -18.85 -10.20 5.36
C ILE A 293 -18.65 -11.61 5.89
N LYS A 294 -19.24 -12.60 5.24
CA LYS A 294 -19.13 -14.02 5.63
C LYS A 294 -17.68 -14.52 5.51
N THR A 295 -17.01 -14.17 4.42
CA THR A 295 -15.58 -14.52 4.21
C THR A 295 -14.67 -13.85 5.24
N ALA A 296 -14.90 -12.59 5.58
CA ALA A 296 -14.13 -11.88 6.61
C ALA A 296 -14.30 -12.53 7.99
N SER A 297 -15.54 -12.85 8.38
CA SER A 297 -15.83 -13.56 9.63
C SER A 297 -15.19 -14.96 9.66
N GLY A 298 -15.31 -15.72 8.57
CA GLY A 298 -14.68 -17.04 8.44
C GLY A 298 -13.15 -16.97 8.52
N ALA A 299 -12.54 -16.05 7.81
CA ALA A 299 -11.09 -15.84 7.86
C ALA A 299 -10.59 -15.43 9.27
N GLN A 300 -11.36 -14.58 9.95
CA GLN A 300 -11.04 -14.20 11.33
C GLN A 300 -11.07 -15.40 12.26
N GLN A 301 -12.08 -16.26 12.16
CA GLN A 301 -12.23 -17.47 12.98
C GLN A 301 -11.13 -18.49 12.67
N ASP A 302 -10.81 -18.70 11.37
CA ASP A 302 -9.74 -19.60 10.96
C ASP A 302 -8.39 -19.17 11.55
N LEU A 303 -8.04 -17.88 11.44
CA LEU A 303 -6.78 -17.32 11.94
C LEU A 303 -6.66 -17.30 13.48
N LYS A 304 -7.75 -17.56 14.24
CA LYS A 304 -7.73 -17.77 15.70
C LYS A 304 -7.28 -19.19 16.09
N GLN A 305 -7.21 -20.12 15.16
CA GLN A 305 -6.88 -21.52 15.42
C GLN A 305 -5.45 -21.67 15.96
N SER A 306 -5.27 -22.65 16.85
CA SER A 306 -4.00 -22.88 17.56
C SER A 306 -2.80 -23.21 16.67
N TYR A 307 -3.04 -23.80 15.50
CA TYR A 307 -1.97 -24.15 14.55
C TYR A 307 -1.25 -22.92 13.95
N TYR A 308 -1.82 -21.71 14.04
CA TYR A 308 -1.10 -20.48 13.69
C TYR A 308 -0.14 -19.95 14.77
N GLY A 309 0.21 -20.78 15.77
CA GLY A 309 1.27 -20.48 16.74
C GLY A 309 0.94 -19.41 17.77
N GLY A 310 -0.35 -19.14 18.04
CA GLY A 310 -0.78 -18.24 19.10
C GLY A 310 -0.42 -16.75 18.94
N ASN A 311 0.05 -16.31 17.76
CA ASN A 311 0.30 -14.90 17.43
C ASN A 311 -0.99 -14.16 17.04
N THR A 312 -2.06 -14.40 17.82
CA THR A 312 -3.39 -13.90 17.54
C THR A 312 -3.75 -12.72 18.43
N PHE A 313 -4.69 -11.92 17.96
CA PHE A 313 -5.36 -10.87 18.73
C PHE A 313 -6.87 -11.00 18.54
N ASP A 314 -7.63 -10.47 19.48
CA ASP A 314 -9.07 -10.49 19.42
C ASP A 314 -9.66 -9.09 19.29
N ILE A 315 -10.59 -8.92 18.37
CA ILE A 315 -11.43 -7.70 18.22
C ILE A 315 -12.82 -7.90 18.81
N GLY A 316 -13.11 -9.09 19.33
CA GLY A 316 -14.43 -9.56 19.72
C GLY A 316 -15.13 -10.34 18.60
N ASP A 317 -16.07 -11.17 19.01
CA ASP A 317 -16.93 -11.86 18.07
C ASP A 317 -18.02 -10.91 17.56
N TYR A 318 -18.38 -11.05 16.30
CA TYR A 318 -19.44 -10.26 15.68
C TYR A 318 -20.29 -11.12 14.75
N GLU A 319 -21.54 -10.79 14.67
CA GLU A 319 -22.44 -11.41 13.68
C GLU A 319 -22.01 -11.00 12.27
N PRO A 320 -22.12 -11.89 11.26
CA PRO A 320 -21.80 -11.59 9.88
C PRO A 320 -22.86 -10.69 9.23
N THR A 321 -23.11 -9.54 9.85
CA THR A 321 -24.04 -8.48 9.43
C THR A 321 -23.31 -7.13 9.39
N ILE A 322 -23.87 -6.17 8.66
CA ILE A 322 -23.31 -4.80 8.60
C ILE A 322 -23.28 -4.18 10.02
N THR A 323 -24.31 -4.38 10.81
CA THR A 323 -24.39 -3.89 12.20
C THR A 323 -23.36 -4.55 13.10
N GLY A 324 -23.15 -5.87 12.96
CA GLY A 324 -22.11 -6.61 13.67
C GLY A 324 -20.71 -6.11 13.30
N LEU A 325 -20.41 -5.87 12.02
CA LEU A 325 -19.14 -5.27 11.59
C LEU A 325 -18.92 -3.86 12.17
N LEU A 326 -19.97 -3.03 12.19
CA LEU A 326 -19.87 -1.67 12.72
C LEU A 326 -19.61 -1.67 14.23
N SER A 327 -20.15 -2.64 14.99
CA SER A 327 -19.93 -2.75 16.44
C SER A 327 -18.46 -2.96 16.81
N VAL A 328 -17.70 -3.70 16.00
CA VAL A 328 -16.27 -3.97 16.20
C VAL A 328 -15.35 -3.02 15.43
N SER A 329 -15.89 -2.09 14.64
CA SER A 329 -15.12 -1.22 13.72
C SER A 329 -14.00 -0.46 14.41
N HIS A 330 -14.23 0.11 15.59
CA HIS A 330 -13.22 0.85 16.35
C HIS A 330 -12.05 -0.02 16.78
N LYS A 331 -12.31 -1.27 17.21
CA LYS A 331 -11.27 -2.24 17.58
C LYS A 331 -10.50 -2.72 16.34
N ALA A 332 -11.20 -2.97 15.25
CA ALA A 332 -10.62 -3.40 13.98
C ALA A 332 -9.67 -2.33 13.40
N ILE A 333 -10.12 -1.07 13.33
CA ILE A 333 -9.30 0.06 12.85
C ILE A 333 -8.08 0.25 13.76
N PHE A 334 -8.28 0.22 15.08
CA PHE A 334 -7.19 0.36 16.05
C PHE A 334 -6.16 -0.77 15.87
N ALA A 335 -6.61 -2.02 15.79
CA ALA A 335 -5.73 -3.16 15.59
C ALA A 335 -4.94 -3.04 14.28
N ALA A 336 -5.60 -2.73 13.17
CA ALA A 336 -4.93 -2.65 11.87
C ALA A 336 -3.92 -1.49 11.79
N LEU A 337 -4.22 -0.31 12.33
CA LEU A 337 -3.29 0.83 12.27
C LEU A 337 -2.15 0.74 13.28
N PHE A 338 -2.41 0.22 14.50
CA PHE A 338 -1.50 0.41 15.62
C PHE A 338 -0.97 -0.88 16.25
N ARG A 339 -1.52 -2.06 15.94
CA ARG A 339 -0.99 -3.34 16.44
C ARG A 339 -0.17 -4.08 15.38
N PRO A 340 0.80 -4.92 15.76
CA PRO A 340 1.26 -5.14 17.13
C PRO A 340 1.96 -3.92 17.70
N THR A 341 1.77 -3.67 19.01
CA THR A 341 2.55 -2.73 19.81
C THR A 341 3.75 -3.44 20.45
N ILE A 342 4.65 -2.70 21.12
CA ILE A 342 5.76 -3.30 21.86
C ILE A 342 5.30 -4.28 22.94
N PHE A 343 4.07 -4.15 23.44
CA PHE A 343 3.47 -5.07 24.43
C PHE A 343 2.95 -6.37 23.80
N ASP A 344 2.79 -6.43 22.48
CA ASP A 344 2.29 -7.59 21.73
C ASP A 344 3.43 -8.49 21.22
N VAL A 345 4.71 -8.10 21.39
CA VAL A 345 5.87 -8.77 20.80
C VAL A 345 6.07 -10.17 21.35
N LYS A 346 6.09 -11.17 20.46
CA LYS A 346 6.36 -12.57 20.78
C LYS A 346 7.60 -13.13 20.05
N ASN A 347 8.09 -12.45 19.02
CA ASN A 347 9.26 -12.86 18.25
C ASN A 347 9.99 -11.67 17.62
N VAL A 348 11.23 -11.88 17.17
CA VAL A 348 12.12 -10.84 16.65
C VAL A 348 11.57 -10.15 15.39
N VAL A 349 10.94 -10.91 14.49
CA VAL A 349 10.37 -10.35 13.25
C VAL A 349 9.20 -9.41 13.56
N MET A 350 8.42 -9.74 14.59
CA MET A 350 7.31 -8.94 15.07
C MET A 350 7.79 -7.66 15.78
N ALA A 351 8.97 -7.70 16.42
CA ALA A 351 9.51 -6.55 17.17
C ALA A 351 9.71 -5.31 16.29
N LEU A 352 10.24 -5.47 15.07
CA LEU A 352 10.43 -4.35 14.14
C LEU A 352 9.12 -3.64 13.82
N SER A 353 8.09 -4.41 13.52
CA SER A 353 6.76 -3.87 13.22
C SER A 353 6.09 -3.27 14.47
N ALA A 354 6.35 -3.82 15.63
CA ALA A 354 5.82 -3.33 16.90
C ALA A 354 6.40 -1.96 17.28
N ILE A 355 7.70 -1.74 17.06
CA ILE A 355 8.35 -0.44 17.25
C ILE A 355 7.75 0.60 16.31
N GLU A 356 7.62 0.27 15.01
CA GLU A 356 7.01 1.14 14.00
C GLU A 356 5.58 1.53 14.39
N ASN A 357 4.73 0.54 14.71
CA ASN A 357 3.33 0.77 15.04
C ASN A 357 3.16 1.57 16.34
N THR A 358 4.00 1.33 17.34
CA THR A 358 4.00 2.11 18.59
C THR A 358 4.37 3.56 18.31
N PHE A 359 5.36 3.82 17.44
CA PHE A 359 5.70 5.17 17.01
C PHE A 359 4.50 5.84 16.30
N ILE A 360 3.83 5.13 15.38
CA ILE A 360 2.64 5.65 14.68
C ILE A 360 1.53 5.98 15.67
N LEU A 361 1.28 5.12 16.66
CA LEU A 361 0.29 5.34 17.71
C LEU A 361 0.61 6.59 18.54
N LEU A 362 1.84 6.68 19.06
CA LEU A 362 2.27 7.83 19.86
C LEU A 362 2.22 9.14 19.06
N PHE A 363 2.61 9.11 17.80
CA PHE A 363 2.53 10.28 16.94
C PHE A 363 1.08 10.71 16.66
N THR A 364 0.18 9.75 16.50
CA THR A 364 -1.27 10.02 16.34
C THR A 364 -1.84 10.64 17.61
N ILE A 365 -1.54 10.07 18.78
CA ILE A 365 -1.96 10.58 20.08
C ILE A 365 -1.42 12.00 20.30
N TYR A 366 -0.14 12.25 20.04
CA TYR A 366 0.46 13.58 20.12
C TYR A 366 -0.31 14.62 19.29
N LEU A 367 -0.64 14.28 18.04
CA LEU A 367 -1.36 15.19 17.15
C LEU A 367 -2.80 15.43 17.62
N LEU A 368 -3.49 14.40 18.10
CA LEU A 368 -4.85 14.53 18.66
C LEU A 368 -4.89 15.50 19.85
N PHE A 369 -3.93 15.37 20.78
CA PHE A 369 -3.83 16.29 21.92
C PHE A 369 -3.48 17.72 21.48
N LYS A 370 -2.50 17.90 20.57
CA LYS A 370 -2.07 19.25 20.13
C LYS A 370 -3.08 19.96 19.26
N LEU A 371 -3.78 19.27 18.38
CA LEU A 371 -4.77 19.86 17.49
C LEU A 371 -6.16 19.93 18.13
N ARG A 372 -6.44 19.20 19.20
CA ARG A 372 -7.76 18.87 19.74
C ARG A 372 -8.60 18.09 18.71
N PHE A 373 -9.48 17.24 19.17
CA PHE A 373 -10.24 16.28 18.36
C PHE A 373 -10.94 16.92 17.15
N PHE A 374 -11.78 17.91 17.35
CA PHE A 374 -12.53 18.54 16.25
C PHE A 374 -11.64 19.23 15.23
N LYS A 375 -10.56 19.88 15.66
CA LYS A 375 -9.63 20.54 14.74
C LYS A 375 -8.82 19.53 13.95
N PHE A 376 -8.43 18.39 14.55
CA PHE A 376 -7.76 17.30 13.86
C PHE A 376 -8.58 16.83 12.65
N PHE A 377 -9.85 16.47 12.86
CA PHE A 377 -10.73 16.03 11.78
C PHE A 377 -11.10 17.16 10.80
N GLY A 378 -11.28 18.37 11.29
CA GLY A 378 -11.52 19.54 10.45
C GLY A 378 -10.37 19.83 9.48
N LEU A 379 -9.11 19.65 9.89
CA LEU A 379 -7.96 19.84 9.01
C LEU A 379 -7.87 18.79 7.91
N ILE A 380 -8.32 17.55 8.15
CA ILE A 380 -8.32 16.49 7.15
C ILE A 380 -9.14 16.89 5.92
N THR A 381 -10.24 17.58 6.11
CA THR A 381 -11.12 18.03 5.01
C THR A 381 -10.61 19.26 4.25
N THR A 382 -9.55 19.92 4.73
CA THR A 382 -9.02 21.14 4.10
C THR A 382 -8.26 20.90 2.81
N HIS A 383 -7.67 19.72 2.64
CA HIS A 383 -6.86 19.40 1.47
C HIS A 383 -7.28 18.05 0.84
N PRO A 384 -7.61 18.01 -0.47
CA PRO A 384 -8.15 16.81 -1.11
C PRO A 384 -7.25 15.57 -1.00
N LEU A 385 -5.93 15.71 -1.17
CA LEU A 385 -4.98 14.60 -1.04
C LEU A 385 -4.90 14.09 0.41
N LEU A 386 -4.94 14.99 1.40
CA LEU A 386 -4.95 14.61 2.82
C LEU A 386 -6.22 13.84 3.16
N MET A 387 -7.38 14.33 2.72
CA MET A 387 -8.67 13.67 2.91
C MET A 387 -8.68 12.28 2.28
N PHE A 388 -8.25 12.16 1.01
CA PHE A 388 -8.10 10.86 0.35
C PHE A 388 -7.22 9.90 1.14
N SER A 389 -6.01 10.35 1.52
CA SER A 389 -5.03 9.52 2.20
C SER A 389 -5.54 9.00 3.54
N PHE A 390 -6.20 9.86 4.30
CA PHE A 390 -6.77 9.49 5.60
C PHE A 390 -7.96 8.53 5.46
N VAL A 391 -8.91 8.86 4.58
CA VAL A 391 -10.11 8.04 4.35
C VAL A 391 -9.73 6.66 3.82
N PHE A 392 -8.84 6.60 2.81
CA PHE A 392 -8.33 5.32 2.31
C PHE A 392 -7.67 4.51 3.42
N SER A 393 -6.82 5.12 4.24
CA SER A 393 -6.11 4.42 5.31
C SER A 393 -7.05 3.85 6.36
N VAL A 394 -8.04 4.62 6.79
CA VAL A 394 -9.00 4.19 7.82
C VAL A 394 -9.93 3.11 7.27
N PHE A 395 -10.45 3.29 6.05
CA PHE A 395 -11.34 2.31 5.44
C PHE A 395 -10.62 0.99 5.14
N PHE A 396 -9.40 1.05 4.62
CA PHE A 396 -8.59 -0.14 4.38
C PHE A 396 -8.18 -0.84 5.69
N ALA A 397 -7.80 -0.06 6.72
CA ALA A 397 -7.51 -0.60 8.04
C ALA A 397 -8.73 -1.30 8.66
N PHE A 398 -9.93 -0.74 8.49
CA PHE A 398 -11.17 -1.42 8.86
C PHE A 398 -11.31 -2.76 8.16
N SER A 399 -11.19 -2.78 6.82
CA SER A 399 -11.34 -4.00 6.01
C SER A 399 -10.35 -5.09 6.41
N VAL A 400 -9.09 -4.74 6.65
CA VAL A 400 -8.06 -5.68 7.11
C VAL A 400 -8.32 -6.12 8.55
N GLY A 401 -8.66 -5.19 9.43
CA GLY A 401 -8.84 -5.47 10.86
C GLY A 401 -10.01 -6.38 11.18
N VAL A 402 -11.10 -6.34 10.39
CA VAL A 402 -12.25 -7.26 10.58
C VAL A 402 -11.98 -8.66 10.03
N SER A 403 -11.05 -8.80 9.07
CA SER A 403 -10.77 -10.07 8.39
C SER A 403 -9.60 -10.84 9.01
N ILE A 404 -8.76 -10.19 9.79
CA ILE A 404 -7.49 -10.74 10.26
C ILE A 404 -7.46 -10.75 11.79
N SER A 405 -7.08 -11.89 12.37
CA SER A 405 -6.84 -12.05 13.81
C SER A 405 -5.42 -12.50 14.15
N ASN A 406 -4.52 -12.59 13.15
CA ASN A 406 -3.11 -12.97 13.33
C ASN A 406 -2.18 -11.78 13.05
N PHE A 407 -1.23 -11.50 13.94
CA PHE A 407 -0.31 -10.37 13.82
C PHE A 407 0.63 -10.45 12.60
N GLY A 408 1.10 -11.65 12.25
CA GLY A 408 1.96 -11.83 11.08
C GLY A 408 1.26 -11.47 9.78
N ALA A 409 0.02 -11.94 9.61
CA ALA A 409 -0.83 -11.57 8.48
C ALA A 409 -1.21 -10.08 8.51
N LEU A 410 -1.54 -9.53 9.69
CA LEU A 410 -1.93 -8.14 9.86
C LEU A 410 -0.84 -7.17 9.39
N VAL A 411 0.41 -7.37 9.84
CA VAL A 411 1.53 -6.48 9.48
C VAL A 411 1.79 -6.48 7.99
N ARG A 412 1.63 -7.62 7.34
CA ARG A 412 1.80 -7.78 5.91
C ARG A 412 0.66 -7.15 5.11
N LEU A 413 -0.59 -7.41 5.51
CA LEU A 413 -1.76 -7.00 4.73
C LEU A 413 -2.04 -5.49 4.82
N LYS A 414 -1.63 -4.81 5.90
CA LYS A 414 -1.83 -3.36 6.05
C LYS A 414 -0.83 -2.47 5.30
N ILE A 415 0.19 -3.04 4.65
CA ILE A 415 1.21 -2.30 3.88
C ILE A 415 0.61 -1.21 2.97
N PRO A 416 -0.46 -1.46 2.19
CA PRO A 416 -0.99 -0.45 1.28
C PRO A 416 -1.41 0.86 1.95
N CYS A 417 -1.90 0.83 3.19
CA CYS A 417 -2.42 2.04 3.85
C CYS A 417 -1.38 2.80 4.70
N ILE A 418 -0.33 2.14 5.18
CA ILE A 418 0.62 2.75 6.14
C ILE A 418 1.31 4.01 5.58
N PRO A 419 1.84 4.05 4.34
CA PRO A 419 2.44 5.26 3.80
C PRO A 419 1.47 6.44 3.69
N PHE A 420 0.20 6.17 3.38
CA PHE A 420 -0.84 7.20 3.31
C PHE A 420 -1.20 7.73 4.69
N PHE A 421 -1.36 6.84 5.67
CA PHE A 421 -1.64 7.24 7.04
C PHE A 421 -0.52 8.08 7.65
N LEU A 422 0.72 7.60 7.56
CA LEU A 422 1.90 8.33 8.02
C LEU A 422 2.06 9.68 7.32
N SER A 423 1.86 9.73 6.00
CA SER A 423 1.93 10.99 5.25
C SER A 423 0.83 11.96 5.68
N SER A 424 -0.37 11.46 6.04
CA SER A 424 -1.44 12.28 6.60
C SER A 424 -1.03 12.89 7.94
N LEU A 425 -0.42 12.11 8.84
CA LEU A 425 0.09 12.62 10.12
C LEU A 425 1.19 13.67 9.93
N VAL A 426 2.10 13.44 8.98
CA VAL A 426 3.17 14.41 8.62
C VAL A 426 2.57 15.73 8.13
N ILE A 427 1.55 15.69 7.27
CA ILE A 427 0.87 16.89 6.76
C ILE A 427 0.15 17.62 7.90
N LEU A 428 -0.57 16.90 8.76
CA LEU A 428 -1.25 17.48 9.92
C LEU A 428 -0.28 18.16 10.89
N ASN A 429 0.87 17.54 11.15
CA ASN A 429 1.93 18.14 11.97
C ASN A 429 2.50 19.42 11.34
N TYR A 430 2.69 19.43 10.03
CA TYR A 430 3.11 20.63 9.31
C TYR A 430 2.07 21.76 9.43
N MET A 431 0.79 21.46 9.23
CA MET A 431 -0.30 22.45 9.37
C MET A 431 -0.40 23.00 10.80
N LEU A 432 -0.16 22.17 11.82
CA LEU A 432 -0.08 22.61 13.21
C LEU A 432 1.05 23.63 13.42
N ASN A 433 2.24 23.31 12.93
CA ASN A 433 3.41 24.15 13.11
C ASN A 433 3.30 25.47 12.32
N GLU A 434 2.82 25.42 11.08
CA GLU A 434 2.57 26.59 10.25
C GLU A 434 1.55 27.54 10.92
N SER A 435 0.45 27.02 11.43
CA SER A 435 -0.56 27.81 12.13
C SER A 435 -0.01 28.48 13.41
N SER A 436 0.86 27.79 14.11
CA SER A 436 1.52 28.30 15.30
C SER A 436 2.54 29.40 14.97
N TYR A 437 3.28 29.23 13.89
CA TYR A 437 4.24 30.23 13.39
C TYR A 437 3.54 31.53 12.96
N GLN A 438 2.46 31.41 12.19
CA GLN A 438 1.66 32.57 11.75
C GLN A 438 1.06 33.35 12.93
N ARG A 439 0.60 32.66 13.98
CA ARG A 439 0.12 33.30 15.21
C ARG A 439 1.21 34.09 15.93
N ARG A 440 2.41 33.49 16.08
CA ARG A 440 3.57 34.17 16.70
C ARG A 440 4.01 35.40 15.91
N LEU A 441 3.98 35.33 14.58
CA LEU A 441 4.29 36.49 13.73
C LEU A 441 3.28 37.62 13.94
N LYS A 442 1.97 37.32 13.92
CA LYS A 442 0.94 38.31 14.17
C LYS A 442 1.06 38.97 15.54
N GLN A 443 1.38 38.20 16.58
CA GLN A 443 1.62 38.73 17.92
C GLN A 443 2.86 39.65 17.96
N ARG A 444 3.95 39.28 17.27
CA ARG A 444 5.15 40.13 17.20
C ARG A 444 4.87 41.43 16.46
N VAL A 445 4.14 41.39 15.34
CA VAL A 445 3.78 42.59 14.58
C VAL A 445 2.90 43.51 15.43
N SER A 446 1.89 42.98 16.12
CA SER A 446 1.01 43.80 17.00
C SER A 446 1.75 44.39 18.18
N LEU A 447 2.78 43.75 18.73
CA LEU A 447 3.63 44.32 19.79
C LEU A 447 4.46 45.45 19.26
N VAL A 448 5.09 45.30 18.08
CA VAL A 448 5.87 46.38 17.46
C VAL A 448 5.02 47.59 17.09
N GLU A 449 3.84 47.35 16.52
CA GLU A 449 2.88 48.43 16.21
C GLU A 449 2.37 49.14 17.49
N GLY A 450 2.16 48.42 18.58
CA GLY A 450 1.80 48.98 19.88
C GLY A 450 2.91 49.80 20.51
N GLU A 451 4.16 49.39 20.40
CA GLU A 451 5.34 50.15 20.88
C GLU A 451 5.58 51.44 20.08
N VAL A 452 5.31 51.44 18.77
CA VAL A 452 5.43 52.64 17.92
C VAL A 452 4.33 53.66 18.25
N LEU A 453 3.14 53.23 18.59
CA LEU A 453 2.02 54.09 18.98
C LEU A 453 2.21 54.74 20.39
N VAL A 454 2.98 54.11 21.26
CA VAL A 454 3.27 54.61 22.62
C VAL A 454 4.49 55.53 22.67
N SER A 455 5.37 55.44 21.66
CA SER A 455 6.63 56.23 21.56
C SER A 455 6.50 57.49 20.68
N GLY A 456 5.38 57.75 20.03
CA GLY A 456 5.06 58.96 19.26
C GLY A 456 3.99 59.81 19.95
#